data_627154eb317889b47c6a1d5a07bffae6
#
_entry.id   627154eb317889b47c6a1d5a07bffae6
#
_cell.length_a   1.000
_cell.length_b   1.000
_cell.length_c   1.000
_cell.angle_alpha   90.00
_cell.angle_beta   90.00
_cell.angle_gamma   90.00
#
_symmetry.space_group_name_H-M   'P 1'
#
loop_
_entity.id
_entity.type
_entity.pdbx_description
1 polymer ?
#
loop_
_entity_poly.entity_id
_entity_poly.type
_entity_poly.pdbx_seq_one_letter_code
_entity_poly.pdbx_strand_id
1 'polypeptide(L)'
;MVTTTEVGQLAGECTLWIDTLKSFKQKFTSHRNQLQQHSAEQTQHEVLLEIEHLHNQFHIQLINIHDLKQAVKRHMQNINYERARNNGNMSDDILAKHEYLYDEYQRLETTLQIISREFERFMKYIGTK
;
A
#
# COMPACT_ATOMS: atom_id res chain seq x y z
N MET A 1 14.72 -17.96 19.42
CA MET A 1 13.41 -18.62 19.37
C MET A 1 12.33 -17.58 19.62
N VAL A 2 11.30 -17.55 18.78
CA VAL A 2 10.20 -16.59 18.89
C VAL A 2 9.16 -17.15 19.87
N THR A 3 8.78 -16.33 20.85
CA THR A 3 7.76 -16.72 21.83
C THR A 3 6.36 -16.59 21.22
N THR A 4 5.35 -17.16 21.90
CA THR A 4 3.96 -17.04 21.46
C THR A 4 3.52 -15.57 21.36
N THR A 5 4.01 -14.72 22.29
CA THR A 5 3.73 -13.28 22.26
C THR A 5 4.33 -12.63 21.00
N GLU A 6 5.56 -13.02 20.65
CA GLU A 6 6.20 -12.49 19.44
C GLU A 6 5.49 -12.94 18.17
N VAL A 7 4.96 -14.18 18.14
CA VAL A 7 4.15 -14.68 17.02
C VAL A 7 2.89 -13.83 16.87
N GLY A 8 2.21 -13.54 17.98
CA GLY A 8 1.03 -12.68 17.99
C GLY A 8 1.37 -11.28 17.47
N GLN A 9 2.53 -10.76 17.84
CA GLN A 9 3.01 -9.47 17.35
C GLN A 9 3.23 -9.48 15.84
N LEU A 10 3.86 -10.54 15.30
CA LEU A 10 4.07 -10.65 13.85
C LEU A 10 2.74 -10.62 13.09
N ALA A 11 1.78 -11.40 13.54
CA ALA A 11 0.46 -11.44 12.90
C ALA A 11 -0.25 -10.10 13.01
N GLY A 12 -0.14 -9.42 14.15
CA GLY A 12 -0.71 -8.10 14.36
C GLY A 12 -0.11 -7.04 13.44
N GLU A 13 1.20 -7.09 13.25
CA GLU A 13 1.87 -6.20 12.31
C GLU A 13 1.38 -6.41 10.88
N CYS A 14 1.26 -7.66 10.45
CA CYS A 14 0.74 -7.99 9.12
C CYS A 14 -0.68 -7.46 8.93
N THR A 15 -1.53 -7.60 9.93
CA THR A 15 -2.90 -7.09 9.88
C THR A 15 -2.89 -5.57 9.70
N LEU A 16 -2.03 -4.88 10.44
CA LEU A 16 -1.89 -3.42 10.33
C LEU A 16 -1.46 -3.01 8.92
N TRP A 17 -0.48 -3.71 8.33
CA TRP A 17 -0.02 -3.41 6.98
C TRP A 17 -1.13 -3.60 5.96
N ILE A 18 -1.88 -4.70 6.06
CA ILE A 18 -3.01 -4.98 5.16
C ILE A 18 -4.07 -3.90 5.29
N ASP A 19 -4.41 -3.49 6.51
CA ASP A 19 -5.43 -2.47 6.74
C ASP A 19 -5.01 -1.12 6.17
N THR A 20 -3.74 -0.75 6.35
CA THR A 20 -3.19 0.49 5.79
C THR A 20 -3.20 0.45 4.27
N LEU A 21 -2.82 -0.68 3.67
CA LEU A 21 -2.83 -0.84 2.21
C LEU A 21 -4.26 -0.77 1.66
N LYS A 22 -5.23 -1.34 2.35
CA LYS A 22 -6.65 -1.24 1.98
C LYS A 22 -7.13 0.21 1.99
N SER A 23 -6.72 0.96 3.00
CA SER A 23 -7.07 2.38 3.13
C SER A 23 -6.51 3.17 1.96
N PHE A 24 -5.25 2.96 1.60
CA PHE A 24 -4.64 3.60 0.43
C PHE A 24 -5.32 3.19 -0.87
N LYS A 25 -5.71 1.94 -1.00
CA LYS A 25 -6.44 1.46 -2.18
C LYS A 25 -7.73 2.27 -2.39
N GLN A 26 -8.50 2.44 -1.33
CA GLN A 26 -9.75 3.20 -1.40
C GLN A 26 -9.48 4.66 -1.74
N LYS A 27 -8.49 5.25 -1.09
CA LYS A 27 -8.09 6.64 -1.30
C LYS A 27 -7.64 6.88 -2.75
N PHE A 28 -6.76 6.01 -3.26
CA PHE A 28 -6.22 6.16 -4.62
C PHE A 28 -7.27 5.89 -5.69
N THR A 29 -8.18 4.96 -5.46
CA THR A 29 -9.31 4.73 -6.36
C THR A 29 -10.19 5.98 -6.45
N SER A 30 -10.48 6.60 -5.32
CA SER A 30 -11.25 7.84 -5.26
C SER A 30 -10.53 8.98 -5.98
N HIS A 31 -9.22 9.13 -5.72
CA HIS A 31 -8.42 10.18 -6.36
C HIS A 31 -8.36 10.00 -7.87
N ARG A 32 -8.21 8.76 -8.35
CA ARG A 32 -8.20 8.46 -9.77
C ARG A 32 -9.52 8.85 -10.43
N ASN A 33 -10.64 8.56 -9.76
CA ASN A 33 -11.95 8.94 -10.25
C ASN A 33 -12.12 10.45 -10.32
N GLN A 34 -11.63 11.18 -9.30
CA GLN A 34 -11.65 12.63 -9.29
C GLN A 34 -10.84 13.23 -10.45
N LEU A 35 -9.67 12.67 -10.72
CA LEU A 35 -8.84 13.10 -11.86
C LEU A 35 -9.58 12.91 -13.17
N GLN A 36 -10.28 11.79 -13.33
CA GLN A 36 -11.02 11.50 -14.56
C GLN A 36 -12.14 12.50 -14.76
N GLN A 37 -12.84 12.88 -13.69
CA GLN A 37 -13.88 13.90 -13.76
C GLN A 37 -13.32 15.25 -14.19
N HIS A 38 -12.18 15.64 -13.60
CA HIS A 38 -11.54 16.91 -13.95
C HIS A 38 -11.00 16.91 -15.37
N SER A 39 -10.53 15.78 -15.89
CA SER A 39 -10.00 15.71 -17.25
C SER A 39 -11.07 16.03 -18.28
N ALA A 40 -12.33 15.67 -18.02
CA ALA A 40 -13.45 15.94 -18.92
C ALA A 40 -13.74 17.43 -19.04
N GLU A 41 -13.36 18.24 -18.06
CA GLU A 41 -13.64 19.66 -18.00
C GLU A 41 -12.47 20.53 -18.40
N GLN A 42 -11.25 19.96 -18.49
CA GLN A 42 -10.04 20.71 -18.77
C GLN A 42 -9.77 20.84 -20.25
N THR A 43 -9.33 22.04 -20.65
CA THR A 43 -8.92 22.33 -22.03
C THR A 43 -7.44 22.71 -22.13
N GLN A 44 -6.79 23.01 -21.01
CA GLN A 44 -5.38 23.37 -20.99
C GLN A 44 -4.52 22.12 -21.11
N HIS A 45 -3.63 22.11 -22.07
CA HIS A 45 -2.78 20.97 -22.37
C HIS A 45 -1.88 20.57 -21.20
N GLU A 46 -1.28 21.54 -20.52
CA GLU A 46 -0.38 21.29 -19.40
C GLU A 46 -1.11 20.63 -18.23
N VAL A 47 -2.36 21.05 -17.96
CA VAL A 47 -3.17 20.46 -16.91
C VAL A 47 -3.54 19.02 -17.25
N LEU A 48 -3.90 18.76 -18.51
CA LEU A 48 -4.23 17.41 -18.98
C LEU A 48 -3.03 16.46 -18.87
N LEU A 49 -1.81 16.95 -19.17
CA LEU A 49 -0.61 16.14 -19.00
C LEU A 49 -0.36 15.76 -17.56
N GLU A 50 -0.57 16.68 -16.64
CA GLU A 50 -0.39 16.38 -15.21
C GLU A 50 -1.47 15.41 -14.70
N ILE A 51 -2.70 15.56 -15.18
CA ILE A 51 -3.77 14.60 -14.84
C ILE A 51 -3.39 13.19 -15.32
N GLU A 52 -2.87 13.08 -16.56
CA GLU A 52 -2.43 11.81 -17.11
C GLU A 52 -1.30 11.21 -16.29
N HIS A 53 -0.32 12.03 -15.89
CA HIS A 53 0.80 11.59 -15.06
C HIS A 53 0.31 11.02 -13.73
N LEU A 54 -0.54 11.77 -13.02
CA LEU A 54 -1.07 11.33 -11.73
C LEU A 54 -1.96 10.10 -11.87
N HIS A 55 -2.79 10.05 -12.91
CA HIS A 55 -3.64 8.91 -13.20
C HIS A 55 -2.79 7.64 -13.37
N ASN A 56 -1.70 7.74 -14.12
CA ASN A 56 -0.78 6.62 -14.34
C ASN A 56 -0.10 6.21 -13.02
N GLN A 57 0.30 7.17 -12.20
CA GLN A 57 0.91 6.87 -10.90
C GLN A 57 -0.08 6.12 -9.99
N PHE A 58 -1.32 6.57 -9.92
CA PHE A 58 -2.33 5.86 -9.12
C PHE A 58 -2.55 4.44 -9.65
N HIS A 59 -2.61 4.27 -10.96
CA HIS A 59 -2.78 2.95 -11.57
C HIS A 59 -1.65 2.00 -11.20
N ILE A 60 -0.40 2.45 -11.32
CA ILE A 60 0.78 1.66 -10.98
C ILE A 60 0.77 1.28 -9.50
N GLN A 61 0.47 2.25 -8.64
CA GLN A 61 0.51 1.99 -7.20
C GLN A 61 -0.64 1.11 -6.73
N LEU A 62 -1.79 1.16 -7.38
CA LEU A 62 -2.88 0.23 -7.07
C LEU A 62 -2.46 -1.21 -7.34
N ILE A 63 -1.69 -1.45 -8.40
CA ILE A 63 -1.12 -2.76 -8.69
C ILE A 63 -0.12 -3.17 -7.59
N ASN A 64 0.77 -2.25 -7.22
CA ASN A 64 1.77 -2.52 -6.19
C ASN A 64 1.12 -2.80 -4.82
N ILE A 65 0.06 -2.08 -4.49
CA ILE A 65 -0.72 -2.32 -3.27
C ILE A 65 -1.31 -3.72 -3.29
N HIS A 66 -1.92 -4.11 -4.41
CA HIS A 66 -2.51 -5.43 -4.56
C HIS A 66 -1.47 -6.53 -4.37
N ASP A 67 -0.33 -6.41 -5.04
CA ASP A 67 0.72 -7.42 -5.01
C ASP A 67 1.31 -7.59 -3.61
N LEU A 68 1.61 -6.48 -2.95
CA LEU A 68 2.17 -6.54 -1.59
C LEU A 68 1.14 -7.09 -0.60
N LYS A 69 -0.12 -6.70 -0.74
CA LYS A 69 -1.20 -7.21 0.11
C LYS A 69 -1.32 -8.72 0.00
N GLN A 70 -1.23 -9.26 -1.22
CA GLN A 70 -1.27 -10.71 -1.43
C GLN A 70 -0.06 -11.40 -0.81
N ALA A 71 1.13 -10.81 -0.95
CA ALA A 71 2.34 -11.36 -0.34
C ALA A 71 2.25 -11.39 1.19
N VAL A 72 1.73 -10.32 1.80
CA VAL A 72 1.55 -10.26 3.25
C VAL A 72 0.52 -11.28 3.73
N LYS A 73 -0.58 -11.46 3.00
CA LYS A 73 -1.60 -12.46 3.34
C LYS A 73 -1.03 -13.87 3.32
N ARG A 74 -0.22 -14.19 2.32
CA ARG A 74 0.45 -15.51 2.25
C ARG A 74 1.42 -15.69 3.40
N HIS A 75 2.14 -14.63 3.76
CA HIS A 75 3.05 -14.66 4.89
C HIS A 75 2.30 -14.92 6.20
N MET A 76 1.14 -14.28 6.40
CA MET A 76 0.29 -14.54 7.57
C MET A 76 -0.15 -16.00 7.65
N GLN A 77 -0.52 -16.58 6.52
CA GLN A 77 -0.88 -18.00 6.46
C GLN A 77 0.29 -18.87 6.89
N ASN A 78 1.51 -18.54 6.46
CA ASN A 78 2.71 -19.28 6.84
C ASN A 78 3.03 -19.12 8.32
N ILE A 79 2.84 -17.93 8.88
CA ILE A 79 3.00 -17.69 10.32
C ILE A 79 2.03 -18.57 11.12
N ASN A 80 0.77 -18.57 10.72
CA ASN A 80 -0.27 -19.36 11.41
C ASN A 80 -0.01 -20.85 11.29
N TYR A 81 0.43 -21.31 10.11
CA TYR A 81 0.74 -22.71 9.89
C TYR A 81 1.90 -23.17 10.77
N GLU A 82 3.00 -22.41 10.82
CA GLU A 82 4.14 -22.77 11.66
C GLU A 82 3.83 -22.70 13.13
N ARG A 83 3.05 -21.70 13.54
CA ARG A 83 2.62 -21.57 14.92
C ARG A 83 1.84 -22.81 15.41
N ALA A 84 0.93 -23.31 14.58
CA ALA A 84 0.15 -24.49 14.91
C ALA A 84 1.01 -25.77 14.94
N ARG A 85 2.03 -25.80 14.09
CA ARG A 85 2.87 -26.99 13.88
C ARG A 85 4.02 -27.08 14.87
N ASN A 86 4.61 -25.96 15.25
CA ASN A 86 5.83 -25.89 16.05
C ASN A 86 5.63 -25.31 17.45
N ASN A 87 4.43 -25.45 18.03
CA ASN A 87 4.12 -24.99 19.39
C ASN A 87 4.42 -23.51 19.60
N GLY A 88 4.19 -22.67 18.57
CA GLY A 88 4.38 -21.24 18.65
C GLY A 88 5.78 -20.75 18.26
N ASN A 89 6.66 -21.66 17.87
CA ASN A 89 8.01 -21.29 17.40
C ASN A 89 7.99 -20.91 15.94
N MET A 90 8.80 -19.89 15.58
CA MET A 90 8.96 -19.45 14.21
C MET A 90 10.34 -19.81 13.69
N SER A 91 10.42 -20.24 12.43
CA SER A 91 11.69 -20.50 11.77
C SER A 91 12.41 -19.19 11.43
N ASP A 92 13.72 -19.28 11.27
CA ASP A 92 14.53 -18.14 10.83
C ASP A 92 14.07 -17.64 9.46
N ASP A 93 13.61 -18.54 8.59
CA ASP A 93 13.10 -18.18 7.26
C ASP A 93 11.87 -17.27 7.36
N ILE A 94 10.96 -17.58 8.28
CA ILE A 94 9.76 -16.76 8.48
C ILE A 94 10.13 -15.40 9.04
N LEU A 95 11.07 -15.35 9.99
CA LEU A 95 11.51 -14.07 10.56
C LEU A 95 12.19 -13.21 9.51
N ALA A 96 13.03 -13.81 8.66
CA ALA A 96 13.70 -13.09 7.57
C ALA A 96 12.67 -12.59 6.55
N LYS A 97 11.67 -13.39 6.22
CA LYS A 97 10.60 -12.98 5.31
C LYS A 97 9.78 -11.84 5.89
N HIS A 98 9.52 -11.87 7.19
CA HIS A 98 8.80 -10.81 7.87
C HIS A 98 9.54 -9.46 7.77
N GLU A 99 10.85 -9.47 8.01
CA GLU A 99 11.67 -8.27 7.85
C GLU A 99 11.69 -7.75 6.43
N TYR A 100 11.80 -8.67 5.46
CA TYR A 100 11.77 -8.31 4.04
C TYR A 100 10.45 -7.61 3.67
N LEU A 101 9.32 -8.17 4.11
CA LEU A 101 8.00 -7.59 3.82
C LEU A 101 7.80 -6.27 4.55
N TYR A 102 8.33 -6.13 5.76
CA TYR A 102 8.29 -4.87 6.48
C TYR A 102 9.00 -3.76 5.69
N ASP A 103 10.19 -4.05 5.18
CA ASP A 103 10.95 -3.09 4.37
C ASP A 103 10.21 -2.72 3.10
N GLU A 104 9.63 -3.71 2.42
CA GLU A 104 8.82 -3.48 1.22
C GLU A 104 7.61 -2.61 1.53
N TYR A 105 6.95 -2.90 2.65
CA TYR A 105 5.79 -2.12 3.10
C TYR A 105 6.18 -0.67 3.38
N GLN A 106 7.29 -0.43 4.09
CA GLN A 106 7.73 0.92 4.40
C GLN A 106 8.06 1.73 3.14
N ARG A 107 8.73 1.11 2.18
CA ARG A 107 9.05 1.77 0.91
C ARG A 107 7.79 2.13 0.15
N LEU A 108 6.85 1.20 0.07
CA LEU A 108 5.60 1.46 -0.62
C LEU A 108 4.81 2.56 0.09
N GLU A 109 4.68 2.49 1.41
CA GLU A 109 3.95 3.51 2.17
C GLU A 109 4.53 4.91 1.94
N THR A 110 5.85 5.03 1.94
CA THR A 110 6.52 6.31 1.66
C THR A 110 6.15 6.82 0.28
N THR A 111 6.21 5.94 -0.73
CA THR A 111 5.84 6.29 -2.11
C THR A 111 4.38 6.74 -2.19
N LEU A 112 3.47 6.01 -1.54
CA LEU A 112 2.05 6.33 -1.55
C LEU A 112 1.77 7.69 -0.92
N GLN A 113 2.46 8.01 0.18
CA GLN A 113 2.33 9.31 0.82
C GLN A 113 2.82 10.45 -0.05
N ILE A 114 3.93 10.25 -0.76
CA ILE A 114 4.46 11.25 -1.68
C ILE A 114 3.46 11.54 -2.80
N ILE A 115 2.91 10.50 -3.41
CA ILE A 115 1.94 10.64 -4.50
C ILE A 115 0.66 11.31 -3.99
N SER A 116 0.20 10.96 -2.78
CA SER A 116 -0.95 11.63 -2.17
C SER A 116 -0.75 13.13 -2.04
N ARG A 117 0.45 13.55 -1.60
CA ARG A 117 0.77 14.97 -1.45
C ARG A 117 0.84 15.68 -2.80
N GLU A 118 1.40 15.04 -3.81
CA GLU A 118 1.41 15.58 -5.18
C GLU A 118 -0.01 15.82 -5.68
N PHE A 119 -0.89 14.84 -5.46
CA PHE A 119 -2.29 14.95 -5.86
C PHE A 119 -2.97 16.10 -5.11
N GLU A 120 -2.78 16.21 -3.81
CA GLU A 120 -3.39 17.29 -3.02
C GLU A 120 -2.93 18.66 -3.48
N ARG A 121 -1.65 18.81 -3.77
CA ARG A 121 -1.10 20.08 -4.30
C ARG A 121 -1.68 20.41 -5.66
N PHE A 122 -1.79 19.42 -6.53
CA PHE A 122 -2.37 19.60 -7.85
C PHE A 122 -3.83 20.02 -7.75
N MET A 123 -4.62 19.37 -6.89
CA MET A 123 -6.04 19.70 -6.71
C MET A 123 -6.23 21.12 -6.17
N LYS A 124 -5.35 21.56 -5.29
CA LYS A 124 -5.37 22.96 -4.83
C LYS A 124 -5.06 23.92 -5.95
N TYR A 125 -4.09 23.59 -6.79
CA TYR A 125 -3.70 24.42 -7.93
C TYR A 125 -4.85 24.61 -8.91
N ILE A 126 -5.52 23.53 -9.32
CA ILE A 126 -6.64 23.64 -10.25
C ILE A 126 -7.88 24.23 -9.61
N GLY A 127 -8.07 24.04 -8.29
CA GLY A 127 -9.20 24.59 -7.57
C GLY A 127 -9.13 26.09 -7.32
N THR A 128 -7.93 26.68 -7.39
CA THR A 128 -7.73 28.12 -7.23
C THR A 128 -7.81 28.89 -8.54
N LYS A 129 -7.95 28.20 -9.65
CA LYS A 129 -8.14 28.81 -10.96
C LYS A 129 -9.62 28.95 -11.27
#